data_44165be1f87a3bb959c73f31d6c23811
#
_entry.id   44165be1f87a3bb959c73f31d6c23811
#
_cell.length_a   1.000
_cell.length_b   1.000
_cell.length_c   1.000
_cell.angle_alpha   90.00
_cell.angle_beta   90.00
_cell.angle_gamma   90.00
#
_symmetry.space_group_name_H-M   'P 1'
#
loop_
_entity.id
_entity.type
_entity.pdbx_description
1 polymer ?
#
loop_
_entity_poly.entity_id
_entity_poly.type
_entity_poly.pdbx_seq_one_letter_code
_entity_poly.pdbx_strand_id
1 'polypeptide(L)'
;LRNINYFISVLVYSLFKGENMSADWVNDINRMQTKFGVREWINSADSFQLKKYLEFRLKFIKEEYDETREAIIDEDAEEIVDGLIDICVVAIGTLDALGVNPHKAWNEILEANMTKEVGVKESRPNPLGLPDLIKPNGWEAPSHKDNHGIIPEAFIGD
;
A
#
# COMPACT_ATOMS: atom_id res chain seq x y z
N LEU A 1 21.78 -1.37 26.24
CA LEU A 1 22.37 -1.39 24.88
C LEU A 1 21.35 -1.17 23.76
N ARG A 2 20.10 -1.68 23.86
CA ARG A 2 19.04 -1.45 22.85
C ARG A 2 18.61 0.03 22.70
N ASN A 3 18.61 0.80 23.78
CA ASN A 3 18.19 2.21 23.75
C ASN A 3 19.23 3.15 23.09
N ILE A 4 20.51 2.80 23.12
CA ILE A 4 21.58 3.62 22.54
C ILE A 4 21.54 3.54 21.00
N ASN A 5 21.27 2.36 20.44
CA ASN A 5 21.18 2.18 18.99
C ASN A 5 19.94 2.89 18.39
N TYR A 6 18.82 2.94 19.12
CA TYR A 6 17.65 3.69 18.70
C TYR A 6 17.90 5.21 18.68
N PHE A 7 18.59 5.74 19.70
CA PHE A 7 18.97 7.16 19.75
C PHE A 7 20.00 7.53 18.67
N ILE A 8 20.96 6.66 18.38
CA ILE A 8 21.93 6.86 17.31
C ILE A 8 21.26 6.84 15.94
N SER A 9 20.32 5.91 15.70
CA SER A 9 19.59 5.87 14.42
C SER A 9 18.70 7.12 14.21
N VAL A 10 18.05 7.63 15.26
CA VAL A 10 17.27 8.87 15.21
C VAL A 10 18.17 10.09 15.01
N LEU A 11 19.36 10.13 15.61
CA LEU A 11 20.31 11.23 15.44
C LEU A 11 20.96 11.22 14.05
N VAL A 12 21.32 10.03 13.54
CA VAL A 12 21.84 9.85 12.17
C VAL A 12 20.76 10.24 11.16
N TYR A 13 19.49 9.84 11.36
CA TYR A 13 18.37 10.25 10.54
C TYR A 13 18.15 11.78 10.53
N SER A 14 18.43 12.46 11.66
CA SER A 14 18.39 13.93 11.77
C SER A 14 19.57 14.64 11.08
N LEU A 15 20.72 14.01 10.96
CA LEU A 15 21.91 14.58 10.33
C LEU A 15 21.89 14.49 8.78
N PHE A 16 21.16 13.50 8.23
CA PHE A 16 20.92 13.36 6.79
C PHE A 16 19.73 14.18 6.26
N LYS A 17 19.17 15.07 7.06
CA LYS A 17 18.04 15.98 6.70
C LYS A 17 18.36 17.03 5.63
N GLY A 18 19.45 16.87 4.88
CA GLY A 18 19.84 17.75 3.76
C GLY A 18 19.45 17.24 2.37
N GLU A 19 19.01 15.99 2.23
CA GLU A 19 18.53 15.46 0.95
C GLU A 19 16.99 15.44 0.96
N ASN A 20 16.38 15.88 -0.14
CA ASN A 20 14.94 15.98 -0.39
C ASN A 20 14.24 14.61 -0.25
N MET A 21 14.14 14.09 0.97
CA MET A 21 13.31 12.90 1.21
C MET A 21 11.84 13.30 1.11
N SER A 22 11.14 12.71 0.17
CA SER A 22 9.71 12.91 0.05
C SER A 22 8.98 12.32 1.27
N ALA A 23 8.05 13.10 1.81
CA ALA A 23 7.14 12.64 2.86
C ALA A 23 5.74 12.32 2.28
N ASP A 24 5.51 12.58 1.00
CA ASP A 24 4.23 12.37 0.31
C ASP A 24 4.41 11.39 -0.86
N TRP A 25 4.37 10.10 -0.54
CA TRP A 25 4.50 9.02 -1.52
C TRP A 25 3.39 9.02 -2.57
N VAL A 26 2.19 9.48 -2.22
CA VAL A 26 1.08 9.59 -3.18
C VAL A 26 1.41 10.62 -4.25
N ASN A 27 1.91 11.78 -3.85
CA ASN A 27 2.32 12.82 -4.80
C ASN A 27 3.51 12.39 -5.67
N ASP A 28 4.47 11.68 -5.11
CA ASP A 28 5.61 11.16 -5.88
C ASP A 28 5.17 10.15 -6.93
N ILE A 29 4.29 9.23 -6.57
CA ILE A 29 3.72 8.25 -7.49
C ILE A 29 2.88 8.94 -8.56
N ASN A 30 2.09 9.96 -8.20
CA ASN A 30 1.36 10.77 -9.17
C ASN A 30 2.27 11.41 -10.21
N ARG A 31 3.40 12.00 -9.79
CA ARG A 31 4.43 12.55 -10.68
C ARG A 31 5.04 11.48 -11.59
N MET A 32 5.30 10.29 -11.04
CA MET A 32 5.81 9.14 -11.80
C MET A 32 4.79 8.69 -12.85
N GLN A 33 3.51 8.53 -12.50
CA GLN A 33 2.44 8.16 -13.42
C GLN A 33 2.29 9.17 -14.57
N THR A 34 2.38 10.46 -14.26
CA THR A 34 2.37 11.53 -15.25
C THR A 34 3.57 11.45 -16.18
N LYS A 35 4.78 11.27 -15.62
CA LYS A 35 6.02 11.17 -16.41
C LYS A 35 5.99 10.02 -17.42
N PHE A 36 5.38 8.89 -17.05
CA PHE A 36 5.37 7.68 -17.88
C PHE A 36 4.09 7.52 -18.71
N GLY A 37 3.21 8.53 -18.78
CA GLY A 37 2.03 8.54 -19.64
C GLY A 37 0.93 7.57 -19.22
N VAL A 38 0.92 7.12 -17.98
CA VAL A 38 -0.10 6.16 -17.48
C VAL A 38 -1.48 6.80 -17.47
N ARG A 39 -1.57 8.08 -17.11
CA ARG A 39 -2.84 8.83 -17.08
C ARG A 39 -3.46 8.98 -18.46
N GLU A 40 -2.66 9.29 -19.47
CA GLU A 40 -3.10 9.39 -20.85
C GLU A 40 -3.64 8.07 -21.36
N TRP A 41 -2.96 6.97 -21.02
CA TRP A 41 -3.42 5.64 -21.39
C TRP A 41 -4.74 5.29 -20.70
N ILE A 42 -4.85 5.49 -19.37
CA ILE A 42 -6.08 5.24 -18.59
C ILE A 42 -7.26 6.05 -19.14
N ASN A 43 -7.06 7.34 -19.48
CA ASN A 43 -8.10 8.20 -20.02
C ASN A 43 -8.61 7.75 -21.40
N SER A 44 -7.84 6.96 -22.12
CA SER A 44 -8.21 6.40 -23.43
C SER A 44 -8.72 4.96 -23.37
N ALA A 45 -8.64 4.32 -22.22
CA ALA A 45 -8.96 2.90 -22.05
C ALA A 45 -10.47 2.67 -22.01
N ASP A 46 -10.94 1.62 -22.66
CA ASP A 46 -12.31 1.11 -22.54
C ASP A 46 -12.46 0.19 -21.30
N SER A 47 -13.70 -0.23 -21.02
CA SER A 47 -14.03 -1.08 -19.86
C SER A 47 -13.19 -2.36 -19.82
N PHE A 48 -13.03 -3.03 -20.96
CA PHE A 48 -12.23 -4.25 -21.06
C PHE A 48 -10.75 -3.97 -20.72
N GLN A 49 -10.20 -2.89 -21.25
CA GLN A 49 -8.82 -2.47 -21.01
C GLN A 49 -8.62 -2.08 -19.53
N LEU A 50 -9.56 -1.38 -18.91
CA LEU A 50 -9.52 -1.05 -17.48
C LEU A 50 -9.55 -2.30 -16.58
N LYS A 51 -10.41 -3.28 -16.93
CA LYS A 51 -10.43 -4.56 -16.22
C LYS A 51 -9.10 -5.31 -16.34
N LYS A 52 -8.52 -5.36 -17.56
CA LYS A 52 -7.21 -5.96 -17.81
C LYS A 52 -6.08 -5.23 -17.09
N TYR A 53 -6.16 -3.91 -16.98
CA TYR A 53 -5.21 -3.12 -16.19
C TYR A 53 -5.24 -3.53 -14.71
N LEU A 54 -6.44 -3.62 -14.10
CA LEU A 54 -6.58 -4.08 -12.71
C LEU A 54 -5.98 -5.48 -12.51
N GLU A 55 -6.32 -6.43 -13.39
CA GLU A 55 -5.77 -7.79 -13.34
C GLU A 55 -4.23 -7.79 -13.44
N PHE A 56 -3.68 -6.95 -14.31
CA PHE A 56 -2.25 -6.81 -14.52
C PHE A 56 -1.54 -6.22 -13.30
N ARG A 57 -2.13 -5.18 -12.69
CA ARG A 57 -1.58 -4.59 -11.47
C ARG A 57 -1.57 -5.56 -10.29
N LEU A 58 -2.59 -6.42 -10.17
CA LEU A 58 -2.60 -7.48 -9.15
C LEU A 58 -1.51 -8.54 -9.39
N LYS A 59 -1.16 -8.81 -10.67
CA LYS A 59 -0.03 -9.69 -10.98
C LYS A 59 1.29 -9.09 -10.53
N PHE A 60 1.50 -7.79 -10.69
CA PHE A 60 2.69 -7.11 -10.19
C PHE A 60 2.80 -7.22 -8.66
N ILE A 61 1.72 -6.92 -7.92
CA ILE A 61 1.73 -7.11 -6.47
C ILE A 61 2.11 -8.55 -6.08
N LYS A 62 1.64 -9.53 -6.86
CA LYS A 62 2.00 -10.93 -6.63
C LYS A 62 3.47 -11.20 -6.95
N GLU A 63 4.02 -10.63 -8.01
CA GLU A 63 5.42 -10.73 -8.40
C GLU A 63 6.32 -10.20 -7.27
N GLU A 64 6.11 -8.96 -6.82
CA GLU A 64 6.83 -8.36 -5.70
C GLU A 64 6.70 -9.17 -4.40
N TYR A 65 5.51 -9.72 -4.15
CA TYR A 65 5.30 -10.61 -3.01
C TYR A 65 6.13 -11.91 -3.12
N ASP A 66 6.19 -12.53 -4.30
CA ASP A 66 6.94 -13.76 -4.51
C ASP A 66 8.46 -13.48 -4.40
N GLU A 67 8.97 -12.38 -4.97
CA GLU A 67 10.36 -11.93 -4.88
C GLU A 67 10.74 -11.61 -3.42
N THR A 68 9.91 -10.90 -2.68
CA THR A 68 10.12 -10.65 -1.25
C THR A 68 10.20 -11.96 -0.45
N ARG A 69 9.39 -12.97 -0.80
CA ARG A 69 9.46 -14.28 -0.15
C ARG A 69 10.76 -15.03 -0.44
N GLU A 70 11.26 -14.96 -1.67
CA GLU A 70 12.54 -15.52 -2.06
C GLU A 70 13.68 -14.81 -1.33
N ALA A 71 13.65 -13.49 -1.28
CA ALA A 71 14.63 -12.70 -0.53
C ALA A 71 14.68 -13.05 0.98
N ILE A 72 13.53 -13.39 1.59
CA ILE A 72 13.50 -13.88 2.98
C ILE A 72 14.23 -15.22 3.11
N ILE A 73 14.08 -16.12 2.14
CA ILE A 73 14.75 -17.44 2.12
C ILE A 73 16.26 -17.27 1.93
N ASP A 74 16.65 -16.32 1.10
CA ASP A 74 18.05 -16.00 0.79
C ASP A 74 18.72 -15.09 1.83
N GLU A 75 17.96 -14.66 2.85
CA GLU A 75 18.40 -13.74 3.93
C GLU A 75 18.90 -12.39 3.37
N ASP A 76 18.36 -11.96 2.23
CA ASP A 76 18.70 -10.69 1.58
C ASP A 76 17.85 -9.54 2.10
N ALA A 77 18.43 -8.79 3.04
CA ALA A 77 17.74 -7.67 3.69
C ALA A 77 17.46 -6.48 2.73
N GLU A 78 18.29 -6.29 1.71
CA GLU A 78 18.14 -5.24 0.70
C GLU A 78 16.89 -5.53 -0.15
N GLU A 79 16.83 -6.70 -0.75
CA GLU A 79 15.71 -7.13 -1.57
C GLU A 79 14.39 -7.25 -0.79
N ILE A 80 14.43 -7.59 0.51
CA ILE A 80 13.22 -7.59 1.37
C ILE A 80 12.65 -6.19 1.50
N VAL A 81 13.50 -5.17 1.68
CA VAL A 81 13.05 -3.77 1.79
C VAL A 81 12.52 -3.29 0.45
N ASP A 82 13.22 -3.59 -0.64
CA ASP A 82 12.85 -3.19 -2.00
C ASP A 82 11.46 -3.73 -2.37
N GLY A 83 11.26 -5.03 -2.29
CA GLY A 83 9.99 -5.66 -2.63
C GLY A 83 8.80 -5.20 -1.77
N LEU A 84 9.01 -4.95 -0.46
CA LEU A 84 7.94 -4.40 0.38
C LEU A 84 7.54 -2.97 -0.03
N ILE A 85 8.50 -2.14 -0.44
CA ILE A 85 8.23 -0.80 -0.95
C ILE A 85 7.58 -0.86 -2.33
N ASP A 86 8.02 -1.77 -3.22
CA ASP A 86 7.43 -1.92 -4.55
C ASP A 86 5.98 -2.39 -4.51
N ILE A 87 5.60 -3.25 -3.56
CA ILE A 87 4.18 -3.54 -3.29
C ILE A 87 3.41 -2.23 -3.01
N CYS A 88 3.96 -1.33 -2.19
CA CYS A 88 3.30 -0.04 -1.89
C CYS A 88 3.22 0.84 -3.14
N VAL A 89 4.28 0.93 -3.93
CA VAL A 89 4.32 1.68 -5.21
C VAL A 89 3.27 1.17 -6.18
N VAL A 90 3.16 -0.15 -6.35
CA VAL A 90 2.16 -0.75 -7.24
C VAL A 90 0.75 -0.49 -6.73
N ALA A 91 0.49 -0.68 -5.42
CA ALA A 91 -0.82 -0.51 -4.83
C ALA A 91 -1.31 0.95 -4.91
N ILE A 92 -0.49 1.91 -4.44
CA ILE A 92 -0.82 3.34 -4.48
C ILE A 92 -0.96 3.82 -5.94
N GLY A 93 -0.03 3.40 -6.82
CA GLY A 93 -0.06 3.74 -8.23
C GLY A 93 -1.31 3.22 -8.95
N THR A 94 -1.83 2.07 -8.56
CA THR A 94 -3.08 1.55 -9.10
C THR A 94 -4.27 2.41 -8.68
N LEU A 95 -4.36 2.79 -7.42
CA LEU A 95 -5.41 3.67 -6.91
C LEU A 95 -5.36 5.04 -7.60
N ASP A 96 -4.19 5.66 -7.65
CA ASP A 96 -3.97 6.98 -8.26
C ASP A 96 -4.31 6.98 -9.75
N ALA A 97 -3.86 5.98 -10.52
CA ALA A 97 -4.14 5.85 -11.94
C ALA A 97 -5.64 5.76 -12.23
N LEU A 98 -6.40 5.06 -11.39
CA LEU A 98 -7.84 4.89 -11.53
C LEU A 98 -8.66 6.03 -10.91
N GLY A 99 -8.03 7.13 -10.50
CA GLY A 99 -8.71 8.32 -9.98
C GLY A 99 -9.27 8.17 -8.58
N VAL A 100 -8.88 7.13 -7.85
CA VAL A 100 -9.13 7.04 -6.40
C VAL A 100 -8.21 8.02 -5.69
N ASN A 101 -8.70 8.72 -4.68
CA ASN A 101 -7.85 9.51 -3.79
C ASN A 101 -7.21 8.62 -2.72
N PRO A 102 -5.90 8.31 -2.82
CA PRO A 102 -5.26 7.36 -1.90
C PRO A 102 -5.17 7.90 -0.46
N HIS A 103 -5.03 9.22 -0.26
CA HIS A 103 -5.03 9.81 1.09
C HIS A 103 -6.37 9.63 1.79
N LYS A 104 -7.49 9.86 1.07
CA LYS A 104 -8.83 9.63 1.62
C LYS A 104 -9.03 8.15 1.94
N ALA A 105 -8.63 7.25 1.03
CA ALA A 105 -8.74 5.81 1.26
C ALA A 105 -7.90 5.35 2.47
N TRP A 106 -6.69 5.90 2.62
CA TRP A 106 -5.82 5.61 3.76
C TRP A 106 -6.44 6.05 5.08
N ASN A 107 -7.00 7.25 5.15
CA ASN A 107 -7.61 7.78 6.37
C ASN A 107 -8.78 6.91 6.84
N GLU A 108 -9.66 6.48 5.93
CA GLU A 108 -10.75 5.55 6.24
C GLU A 108 -10.24 4.24 6.85
N ILE A 109 -9.19 3.66 6.24
CA ILE A 109 -8.57 2.43 6.76
C ILE A 109 -7.89 2.68 8.11
N LEU A 110 -7.17 3.79 8.26
CA LEU A 110 -6.46 4.13 9.49
C LEU A 110 -7.46 4.31 10.65
N GLU A 111 -8.50 5.10 10.47
CA GLU A 111 -9.53 5.33 11.48
C GLU A 111 -10.19 4.03 11.89
N ALA A 112 -10.62 3.21 10.93
CA ALA A 112 -11.21 1.90 11.21
C ALA A 112 -10.23 0.94 11.95
N ASN A 113 -8.93 1.02 11.66
CA ASN A 113 -7.94 0.21 12.35
C ASN A 113 -7.65 0.72 13.77
N MET A 114 -7.63 2.04 13.98
CA MET A 114 -7.38 2.65 15.29
C MET A 114 -8.51 2.40 16.30
N THR A 115 -9.71 2.07 15.83
CA THR A 115 -10.85 1.69 16.68
C THR A 115 -10.91 0.20 17.02
N LYS A 116 -9.95 -0.61 16.53
CA LYS A 116 -9.84 -2.02 16.91
C LYS A 116 -9.21 -2.17 18.29
N GLU A 117 -9.48 -3.30 18.94
CA GLU A 117 -8.93 -3.67 20.24
C GLU A 117 -7.88 -4.77 20.08
N VAL A 118 -6.95 -4.83 21.04
CA VAL A 118 -5.99 -5.93 21.12
C VAL A 118 -6.71 -7.20 21.58
N GLY A 119 -6.51 -8.30 20.87
CA GLY A 119 -7.12 -9.57 21.20
C GLY A 119 -6.51 -10.74 20.46
N VAL A 120 -7.20 -11.87 20.48
CA VAL A 120 -6.80 -13.10 19.79
C VAL A 120 -7.85 -13.45 18.76
N LYS A 121 -7.46 -13.71 17.52
CA LYS A 121 -8.31 -14.25 16.48
C LYS A 121 -8.18 -15.76 16.41
N GLU A 122 -9.19 -16.48 16.89
CA GLU A 122 -9.21 -17.94 16.79
C GLU A 122 -9.13 -18.47 15.36
N SER A 123 -9.71 -17.73 14.40
CA SER A 123 -9.69 -18.08 12.97
C SER A 123 -8.33 -17.90 12.30
N ARG A 124 -7.40 -17.21 12.96
CA ARG A 124 -6.04 -16.96 12.47
C ARG A 124 -5.06 -17.09 13.62
N PRO A 125 -4.59 -18.30 13.92
CA PRO A 125 -3.60 -18.53 14.97
C PRO A 125 -2.37 -17.64 14.75
N ASN A 126 -1.91 -17.02 15.84
CA ASN A 126 -0.71 -16.21 15.85
C ASN A 126 0.39 -16.93 16.64
N PRO A 127 1.25 -17.74 15.98
CA PRO A 127 2.26 -18.55 16.63
C PRO A 127 3.38 -17.72 17.27
N LEU A 128 3.49 -16.44 16.92
CA LEU A 128 4.54 -15.54 17.41
C LEU A 128 4.15 -14.84 18.71
N GLY A 129 2.91 -14.99 19.19
CA GLY A 129 2.43 -14.31 20.38
C GLY A 129 2.35 -12.79 20.24
N LEU A 130 2.35 -12.26 19.02
CA LEU A 130 2.21 -10.84 18.78
C LEU A 130 0.77 -10.37 19.08
N PRO A 131 0.57 -9.10 19.48
CA PRO A 131 -0.77 -8.52 19.56
C PRO A 131 -1.51 -8.65 18.24
N ASP A 132 -2.72 -9.19 18.26
CA ASP A 132 -3.64 -9.18 17.12
C ASP A 132 -4.75 -8.17 17.38
N LEU A 133 -5.44 -7.75 16.32
CA LEU A 133 -6.49 -6.76 16.37
C LEU A 133 -7.84 -7.41 16.11
N ILE A 134 -8.76 -7.24 17.05
CA ILE A 134 -10.14 -7.69 16.96
C ILE A 134 -11.09 -6.50 16.78
N LYS A 135 -12.22 -6.77 16.16
CA LYS A 135 -13.29 -5.79 15.98
C LYS A 135 -14.18 -5.79 17.23
N PRO A 136 -14.26 -4.69 17.99
CA PRO A 136 -15.18 -4.58 19.11
C PRO A 136 -16.64 -4.59 18.64
N ASN A 137 -17.56 -4.75 19.59
CA ASN A 137 -18.99 -4.62 19.29
C ASN A 137 -19.29 -3.23 18.74
N GLY A 138 -20.03 -3.18 17.62
CA GLY A 138 -20.35 -1.90 16.95
C GLY A 138 -19.20 -1.33 16.12
N TRP A 139 -18.13 -2.08 15.88
CA TRP A 139 -17.07 -1.63 14.98
C TRP A 139 -17.60 -1.42 13.55
N GLU A 140 -17.31 -0.28 13.01
CA GLU A 140 -17.68 0.08 11.64
C GLU A 140 -16.52 -0.18 10.67
N ALA A 141 -16.83 -0.78 9.52
CA ALA A 141 -15.86 -1.00 8.46
C ALA A 141 -15.55 0.32 7.74
N PRO A 142 -14.32 0.51 7.20
CA PRO A 142 -14.01 1.68 6.39
C PRO A 142 -14.95 1.74 5.17
N SER A 143 -15.33 2.95 4.78
CA SER A 143 -16.19 3.18 3.62
C SER A 143 -15.47 3.98 2.55
N HIS A 144 -15.45 3.44 1.34
CA HIS A 144 -14.90 4.12 0.16
C HIS A 144 -15.98 4.59 -0.82
N LYS A 145 -17.24 4.71 -0.35
CA LYS A 145 -18.42 4.94 -1.20
C LYS A 145 -18.26 6.10 -2.19
N ASP A 146 -17.61 7.17 -1.77
CA ASP A 146 -17.42 8.37 -2.61
C ASP A 146 -15.97 8.50 -3.12
N ASN A 147 -15.25 7.38 -3.21
CA ASN A 147 -13.84 7.36 -3.56
C ASN A 147 -13.45 6.13 -4.39
N HIS A 148 -14.28 5.79 -5.38
CA HIS A 148 -14.02 4.64 -6.27
C HIS A 148 -13.27 5.03 -7.54
N GLY A 149 -13.13 6.33 -7.85
CA GLY A 149 -12.60 6.77 -9.13
C GLY A 149 -13.40 6.17 -10.29
N ILE A 150 -12.69 5.71 -11.31
CA ILE A 150 -13.26 5.03 -12.48
C ILE A 150 -13.27 3.49 -12.38
N ILE A 151 -12.98 2.93 -11.20
CA ILE A 151 -13.00 1.46 -11.01
C ILE A 151 -14.34 0.83 -11.45
N PRO A 152 -15.52 1.43 -11.17
CA PRO A 152 -16.80 0.86 -11.63
C PRO A 152 -16.90 0.74 -13.16
N GLU A 153 -16.21 1.58 -13.91
CA GLU A 153 -16.24 1.56 -15.38
C GLU A 153 -15.59 0.28 -15.97
N ALA A 154 -14.66 -0.33 -15.22
CA ALA A 154 -14.05 -1.60 -15.61
C ALA A 154 -15.03 -2.79 -15.64
N PHE A 155 -16.24 -2.62 -15.10
CA PHE A 155 -17.26 -3.66 -14.97
C PHE A 155 -18.54 -3.36 -15.77
N ILE A 156 -18.51 -2.32 -16.62
CA ILE A 156 -19.63 -1.99 -17.50
C ILE A 156 -19.62 -2.94 -18.71
N GLY A 157 -20.66 -3.76 -18.85
CA GLY A 157 -20.85 -4.64 -20.01
C GLY A 157 -20.44 -6.09 -19.83
N ASP A 158 -20.17 -6.51 -18.58
CA ASP A 158 -20.05 -7.94 -18.23
C ASP A 158 -21.41 -8.62 -18.06
#